data_7112f16c915eb31959bd52d4972ba933
#
_entry.id   7112f16c915eb31959bd52d4972ba933
#
_cell.length_a   1.000
_cell.length_b   1.000
_cell.length_c   1.000
_cell.angle_alpha   90.00
_cell.angle_beta   90.00
_cell.angle_gamma   90.00
#
_symmetry.space_group_name_H-M   'P 1'
#
loop_
_entity.id
_entity.type
_entity.pdbx_description
1 polymer ?
#
loop_
_entity_poly.entity_id
_entity_poly.type
_entity_poly.pdbx_seq_one_letter_code
_entity_poly.pdbx_strand_id
1 'polypeptide(L)'
;MPISSIADLSACSKNTNVDVMGICKNVGDLTNLTSRAGKELVKREITLVDRSATEVLLTLWGTAAETFDGVGNPVVASKGARVSDYNGVTLSGGDIMINPDLDLAHELKGWWDNEGSRTQTTSITVQGMRSGGGGDQASKMIGEVKQENLGQDSDRGEYYSTTATITFFRYVWIISF
;
A
#
# COMPACT_ATOMS: atom_id res chain seq x y z
N MET A 1 -1.25 20.87 12.62
CA MET A 1 -1.25 19.67 13.48
C MET A 1 0.15 19.11 13.47
N PRO A 2 0.60 18.41 14.53
CA PRO A 2 1.89 17.76 14.51
C PRO A 2 1.85 16.62 13.46
N ILE A 3 2.98 16.43 12.75
CA ILE A 3 3.12 15.35 11.79
C ILE A 3 3.18 14.03 12.60
N SER A 4 2.30 13.08 12.26
CA SER A 4 2.22 11.79 12.90
C SER A 4 3.29 10.83 12.35
N SER A 5 3.92 10.04 13.22
CA SER A 5 4.72 8.90 12.76
C SER A 5 3.83 7.85 12.10
N ILE A 6 4.34 7.19 11.07
CA ILE A 6 3.58 6.13 10.38
C ILE A 6 3.27 4.98 11.35
N ALA A 7 4.17 4.65 12.26
CA ALA A 7 3.92 3.62 13.28
C ALA A 7 2.70 3.93 14.18
N ASP A 8 2.49 5.21 14.51
CA ASP A 8 1.40 5.64 15.38
C ASP A 8 0.02 5.58 14.71
N LEU A 9 -0.02 5.49 13.37
CA LEU A 9 -1.28 5.41 12.62
C LEU A 9 -2.10 4.17 12.97
N SER A 10 -1.46 3.11 13.44
CA SER A 10 -2.15 1.90 13.90
C SER A 10 -3.04 2.14 15.12
N ALA A 11 -2.77 3.18 15.91
CA ALA A 11 -3.58 3.59 17.06
C ALA A 11 -4.67 4.61 16.69
N CYS A 12 -4.64 5.14 15.47
CA CYS A 12 -5.62 6.13 15.02
C CYS A 12 -6.97 5.49 14.71
N SER A 13 -8.04 6.19 15.12
CA SER A 13 -9.39 5.76 14.77
C SER A 13 -9.65 5.94 13.27
N LYS A 14 -10.46 5.02 12.71
CA LYS A 14 -10.98 5.14 11.35
C LYS A 14 -11.64 6.49 11.11
N ASN A 15 -11.46 7.02 9.91
CA ASN A 15 -11.97 8.31 9.46
C ASN A 15 -11.35 9.54 10.16
N THR A 16 -10.32 9.38 10.97
CA THR A 16 -9.53 10.50 11.48
C THR A 16 -8.67 11.09 10.37
N ASN A 17 -8.55 12.42 10.36
CA ASN A 17 -7.61 13.11 9.48
C ASN A 17 -6.28 13.29 10.20
N VAL A 18 -5.20 12.98 9.51
CA VAL A 18 -3.83 13.06 10.04
C VAL A 18 -2.92 13.80 9.06
N ASP A 19 -1.91 14.46 9.60
CA ASP A 19 -0.80 14.98 8.82
C ASP A 19 0.34 13.96 8.90
N VAL A 20 0.83 13.51 7.76
CA VAL A 20 1.87 12.48 7.67
C VAL A 20 2.94 12.88 6.67
N MET A 21 4.18 12.46 6.94
CA MET A 21 5.31 12.64 6.02
C MET A 21 6.09 11.33 5.93
N GLY A 22 6.43 10.95 4.71
CA GLY A 22 7.19 9.73 4.44
C GLY A 22 7.98 9.83 3.15
N ILE A 23 8.95 8.94 2.98
CA ILE A 23 9.62 8.70 1.70
C ILE A 23 8.71 7.83 0.84
N CYS A 24 8.51 8.21 -0.40
CA CYS A 24 7.86 7.34 -1.38
C CYS A 24 8.79 6.20 -1.76
N LYS A 25 8.55 5.02 -1.18
CA LYS A 25 9.35 3.83 -1.44
C LYS A 25 8.92 3.14 -2.73
N ASN A 26 7.61 3.11 -2.99
CA ASN A 26 7.04 2.43 -4.15
C ASN A 26 5.86 3.20 -4.72
N VAL A 27 5.68 3.12 -6.03
CA VAL A 27 4.60 3.77 -6.78
C VAL A 27 3.83 2.70 -7.55
N GLY A 28 2.54 2.62 -7.29
CA GLY A 28 1.64 1.72 -8.01
C GLY A 28 1.17 2.31 -9.34
N ASP A 29 0.46 1.49 -10.10
CA ASP A 29 -0.09 1.86 -11.40
C ASP A 29 -1.24 2.87 -11.27
N LEU A 30 -1.38 3.69 -12.30
CA LEU A 30 -2.55 4.55 -12.45
C LEU A 30 -3.79 3.70 -12.72
N THR A 31 -4.81 3.87 -11.91
CA THR A 31 -6.05 3.09 -12.01
C THR A 31 -7.24 4.01 -12.26
N ASN A 32 -8.01 3.73 -13.31
CA ASN A 32 -9.26 4.40 -13.60
C ASN A 32 -10.42 3.62 -12.97
N LEU A 33 -11.31 4.31 -12.29
CA LEU A 33 -12.47 3.77 -11.60
C LEU A 33 -13.71 4.57 -11.99
N THR A 34 -14.84 3.89 -12.08
CA THR A 34 -16.13 4.57 -12.17
C THR A 34 -16.83 4.52 -10.83
N SER A 35 -17.15 5.68 -10.26
CA SER A 35 -17.90 5.77 -9.00
C SER A 35 -19.33 5.25 -9.17
N ARG A 36 -20.01 4.94 -8.07
CA ARG A 36 -21.44 4.55 -8.10
C ARG A 36 -22.34 5.60 -8.74
N ALA A 37 -21.92 6.87 -8.75
CA ALA A 37 -22.63 7.98 -9.39
C ALA A 37 -22.24 8.16 -10.89
N GLY A 38 -21.51 7.22 -11.49
CA GLY A 38 -21.08 7.28 -12.88
C GLY A 38 -19.93 8.24 -13.16
N LYS A 39 -19.29 8.82 -12.11
CA LYS A 39 -18.15 9.72 -12.29
C LYS A 39 -16.86 8.91 -12.43
N GLU A 40 -16.09 9.21 -13.46
CA GLU A 40 -14.75 8.67 -13.61
C GLU A 40 -13.80 9.29 -12.59
N LEU A 41 -13.03 8.43 -11.93
CA LEU A 41 -12.05 8.78 -10.92
C LEU A 41 -10.73 8.12 -11.30
N VAL A 42 -9.66 8.87 -11.08
CA VAL A 42 -8.30 8.36 -11.28
C VAL A 42 -7.64 8.25 -9.92
N LYS A 43 -7.03 7.11 -9.62
CA LYS A 43 -6.25 6.89 -8.40
C LYS A 43 -4.90 6.29 -8.70
N ARG A 44 -3.95 6.55 -7.80
CA ARG A 44 -2.65 5.88 -7.72
C ARG A 44 -2.33 5.60 -6.26
N GLU A 45 -1.84 4.42 -5.98
CA GLU A 45 -1.42 4.02 -4.64
C GLU A 45 0.09 4.14 -4.54
N ILE A 46 0.57 4.77 -3.48
CA ILE A 46 2.00 4.90 -3.19
C ILE A 46 2.29 4.35 -1.80
N THR A 47 3.46 3.76 -1.61
CA THR A 47 3.91 3.28 -0.31
C THR A 47 4.82 4.32 0.31
N LEU A 48 4.44 4.83 1.47
CA LEU A 48 5.23 5.74 2.28
C LEU A 48 5.94 4.98 3.40
N VAL A 49 7.16 5.38 3.70
CA VAL A 49 7.94 4.88 4.83
C VAL A 49 8.58 6.05 5.58
N ASP A 50 8.68 5.96 6.90
CA ASP A 50 9.36 6.93 7.73
C ASP A 50 10.48 6.30 8.58
N ARG A 51 11.08 7.09 9.48
CA ARG A 51 12.20 6.66 10.35
C ARG A 51 11.83 5.55 11.33
N SER A 52 10.54 5.28 11.53
CA SER A 52 10.08 4.13 12.33
C SER A 52 10.24 2.80 11.59
N ALA A 53 10.74 2.81 10.35
CA ALA A 53 10.80 1.67 9.46
C ALA A 53 9.42 1.02 9.22
N THR A 54 8.36 1.83 9.34
CA THR A 54 6.98 1.38 9.11
C THR A 54 6.47 1.93 7.79
N GLU A 55 5.78 1.08 7.04
CA GLU A 55 5.18 1.42 5.75
C GLU A 55 3.67 1.56 5.84
N VAL A 56 3.12 2.52 5.11
CA VAL A 56 1.68 2.71 4.92
C VAL A 56 1.36 2.99 3.47
N LEU A 57 0.22 2.52 3.00
CA LEU A 57 -0.31 2.83 1.68
C LEU A 57 -1.06 4.16 1.73
N LEU A 58 -0.71 5.09 0.84
CA LEU A 58 -1.43 6.34 0.59
C LEU A 58 -2.04 6.32 -0.80
N THR A 59 -3.35 6.54 -0.88
CA THR A 59 -4.06 6.68 -2.16
C THR A 59 -4.12 8.14 -2.57
N LEU A 60 -3.48 8.45 -3.70
CA LEU A 60 -3.60 9.73 -4.40
C LEU A 60 -4.81 9.70 -5.34
N TRP A 61 -5.45 10.86 -5.56
CA TRP A 61 -6.63 11.01 -6.40
C TRP A 61 -6.47 12.12 -7.44
N GLY A 62 -7.13 11.95 -8.58
CA GLY A 62 -7.19 12.95 -9.66
C GLY A 62 -5.82 13.39 -10.13
N THR A 63 -5.62 14.70 -10.29
CA THR A 63 -4.37 15.28 -10.82
C THR A 63 -3.14 14.84 -10.03
N ALA A 64 -3.22 14.72 -8.69
CA ALA A 64 -2.10 14.22 -7.88
C ALA A 64 -1.72 12.79 -8.26
N ALA A 65 -2.70 11.94 -8.57
CA ALA A 65 -2.45 10.57 -9.03
C ALA A 65 -1.82 10.53 -10.44
N GLU A 66 -2.27 11.41 -11.34
CA GLU A 66 -1.81 11.48 -12.73
C GLU A 66 -0.38 12.00 -12.85
N THR A 67 -0.05 13.04 -12.09
CA THR A 67 1.23 13.75 -12.20
C THR A 67 2.35 13.17 -11.34
N PHE A 68 2.02 12.33 -10.36
CA PHE A 68 3.02 11.76 -9.46
C PHE A 68 3.82 10.65 -10.15
N ASP A 69 5.14 10.80 -10.21
CA ASP A 69 6.06 9.85 -10.84
C ASP A 69 6.92 9.04 -9.85
N GLY A 70 7.16 9.55 -8.64
CA GLY A 70 7.95 8.91 -7.59
C GLY A 70 9.45 8.81 -7.88
N VAL A 71 9.95 9.48 -8.92
CA VAL A 71 11.37 9.42 -9.30
C VAL A 71 12.26 9.95 -8.16
N GLY A 72 13.31 9.18 -7.83
CA GLY A 72 14.28 9.56 -6.80
C GLY A 72 13.81 9.38 -5.36
N ASN A 73 12.73 8.59 -5.13
CA ASN A 73 12.16 8.39 -3.81
C ASN A 73 11.89 9.72 -3.09
N PRO A 74 10.97 10.56 -3.60
CA PRO A 74 10.71 11.87 -3.03
C PRO A 74 10.13 11.77 -1.63
N VAL A 75 10.36 12.82 -0.83
CA VAL A 75 9.60 13.04 0.40
C VAL A 75 8.20 13.47 0.02
N VAL A 76 7.20 12.79 0.54
CA VAL A 76 5.79 13.14 0.36
C VAL A 76 5.20 13.52 1.70
N ALA A 77 4.69 14.73 1.81
CA ALA A 77 3.88 15.16 2.93
C ALA A 77 2.41 15.21 2.50
N SER A 78 1.53 14.64 3.30
CA SER A 78 0.09 14.74 3.12
C SER A 78 -0.54 15.38 4.34
N LYS A 79 -1.22 16.51 4.12
CA LYS A 79 -1.95 17.24 5.16
C LYS A 79 -3.42 16.84 5.13
N GLY A 80 -3.93 16.37 6.26
CA GLY A 80 -5.33 15.98 6.37
C GLY A 80 -5.66 14.69 5.64
N ALA A 81 -4.70 13.77 5.47
CA ALA A 81 -4.97 12.44 4.94
C ALA A 81 -5.95 11.68 5.84
N ARG A 82 -6.94 11.03 5.24
CA ARG A 82 -7.95 10.27 5.97
C ARG A 82 -7.48 8.85 6.24
N VAL A 83 -7.52 8.45 7.51
CA VAL A 83 -7.21 7.07 7.92
C VAL A 83 -8.37 6.15 7.58
N SER A 84 -8.07 5.02 6.95
CA SER A 84 -9.00 3.94 6.65
C SER A 84 -8.46 2.62 7.23
N ASP A 85 -9.35 1.71 7.57
CA ASP A 85 -9.06 0.36 8.08
C ASP A 85 -9.37 -0.73 7.05
N TYR A 86 -9.53 -0.36 5.79
CA TYR A 86 -9.77 -1.30 4.71
C TYR A 86 -8.45 -1.96 4.28
N ASN A 87 -8.34 -3.27 4.51
CA ASN A 87 -7.11 -4.05 4.33
C ASN A 87 -5.93 -3.53 5.20
N GLY A 88 -6.16 -3.41 6.51
CA GLY A 88 -5.22 -2.80 7.44
C GLY A 88 -5.31 -1.28 7.42
N VAL A 89 -4.31 -0.62 8.00
CA VAL A 89 -4.28 0.85 8.02
C VAL A 89 -3.84 1.38 6.67
N THR A 90 -4.66 2.23 6.08
CA THR A 90 -4.37 2.95 4.82
C THR A 90 -4.69 4.42 4.97
N LEU A 91 -4.09 5.23 4.11
CA LEU A 91 -4.35 6.67 4.02
C LEU A 91 -4.98 7.00 2.67
N SER A 92 -5.83 8.01 2.64
CA SER A 92 -6.48 8.47 1.42
C SER A 92 -6.58 9.98 1.36
N GLY A 93 -6.19 10.55 0.23
CA GLY A 93 -6.31 11.99 -0.06
C GLY A 93 -5.39 12.85 0.79
N GLY A 94 -5.88 14.06 1.14
CA GLY A 94 -5.12 15.12 1.77
C GLY A 94 -4.47 16.05 0.74
N ASP A 95 -3.92 17.17 1.23
CA ASP A 95 -3.14 18.09 0.43
C ASP A 95 -1.72 17.52 0.30
N ILE A 96 -1.32 17.17 -0.92
CA ILE A 96 -0.04 16.50 -1.20
C ILE A 96 1.03 17.55 -1.53
N MET A 97 2.14 17.48 -0.82
CA MET A 97 3.36 18.26 -1.12
C MET A 97 4.52 17.29 -1.38
N ILE A 98 5.22 17.52 -2.48
CA ILE A 98 6.38 16.71 -2.89
C ILE A 98 7.64 17.50 -2.57
N ASN A 99 8.58 16.86 -1.87
CA ASN A 99 9.85 17.45 -1.42
C ASN A 99 9.64 18.83 -0.77
N PRO A 100 8.79 18.95 0.27
CA PRO A 100 8.56 20.22 0.93
C PRO A 100 9.87 20.74 1.56
N ASP A 101 10.08 22.04 1.49
CA ASP A 101 11.24 22.69 2.10
C ASP A 101 11.04 22.85 3.62
N LEU A 102 11.17 21.73 4.32
CA LEU A 102 11.02 21.60 5.77
C LEU A 102 12.22 20.84 6.34
N ASP A 103 12.69 21.23 7.52
CA ASP A 103 13.79 20.55 8.22
C ASP A 103 13.52 19.05 8.36
N LEU A 104 12.30 18.68 8.73
CA LEU A 104 11.87 17.30 8.88
C LEU A 104 11.96 16.51 7.56
N ALA A 105 11.67 17.15 6.43
CA ALA A 105 11.77 16.52 5.11
C ALA A 105 13.24 16.29 4.73
N HIS A 106 14.10 17.25 5.00
CA HIS A 106 15.53 17.11 4.78
C HIS A 106 16.14 16.00 5.65
N GLU A 107 15.80 15.96 6.94
CA GLU A 107 16.21 14.89 7.84
C GLU A 107 15.75 13.51 7.37
N LEU A 108 14.50 13.40 6.93
CA LEU A 108 13.93 12.15 6.46
C LEU A 108 14.60 11.67 5.17
N LYS A 109 14.88 12.58 4.25
CA LYS A 109 15.63 12.27 3.03
C LYS A 109 17.06 11.86 3.34
N GLY A 110 17.74 12.55 4.24
CA GLY A 110 19.07 12.19 4.72
C GLY A 110 19.10 10.79 5.35
N TRP A 111 18.12 10.46 6.18
CA TRP A 111 17.99 9.11 6.73
C TRP A 111 17.82 8.06 5.63
N TRP A 112 16.93 8.31 4.65
CA TRP A 112 16.70 7.38 3.55
C TRP A 112 17.95 7.09 2.73
N ASP A 113 18.68 8.13 2.35
CA ASP A 113 19.86 8.02 1.51
C ASP A 113 21.04 7.32 2.23
N ASN A 114 21.13 7.44 3.56
CA ASN A 114 22.21 6.83 4.35
C ASN A 114 21.89 5.37 4.75
N GLU A 115 20.71 5.12 5.30
CA GLU A 115 20.37 3.82 5.91
C GLU A 115 18.97 3.30 5.56
N GLY A 116 17.97 4.19 5.42
CA GLY A 116 16.56 3.82 5.27
C GLY A 116 16.29 2.93 4.06
N SER A 117 16.98 3.18 2.95
CA SER A 117 16.84 2.39 1.71
C SER A 117 17.25 0.92 1.86
N ARG A 118 18.06 0.59 2.87
CA ARG A 118 18.54 -0.77 3.18
C ARG A 118 17.86 -1.36 4.41
N THR A 119 17.09 -0.55 5.14
CA THR A 119 16.41 -0.98 6.36
C THR A 119 15.23 -1.88 5.99
N GLN A 120 15.10 -2.99 6.70
CA GLN A 120 13.91 -3.84 6.60
C GLN A 120 12.72 -3.08 7.19
N THR A 121 11.66 -2.96 6.43
CA THR A 121 10.48 -2.21 6.80
C THR A 121 9.28 -3.13 7.05
N THR A 122 8.36 -2.72 7.92
CA THR A 122 7.13 -3.46 8.24
C THR A 122 5.94 -2.67 7.76
N SER A 123 5.05 -3.29 6.99
CA SER A 123 3.82 -2.63 6.51
C SER A 123 2.69 -2.78 7.52
N ILE A 124 2.01 -1.68 7.84
CA ILE A 124 0.75 -1.67 8.60
C ILE A 124 -0.48 -1.78 7.67
N THR A 125 -0.26 -1.66 6.37
CA THR A 125 -1.27 -1.95 5.37
C THR A 125 -1.16 -3.42 4.98
N VAL A 126 -2.23 -4.18 5.14
CA VAL A 126 -2.31 -5.53 4.60
C VAL A 126 -2.45 -5.40 3.08
N GLN A 127 -1.34 -5.52 2.37
CA GLN A 127 -1.39 -5.59 0.92
C GLN A 127 -2.14 -6.86 0.55
N GLY A 128 -3.39 -6.72 0.17
CA GLY A 128 -4.07 -7.79 -0.56
C GLY A 128 -3.19 -8.10 -1.77
N MET A 129 -2.82 -9.37 -1.94
CA MET A 129 -1.94 -9.86 -3.00
C MET A 129 -2.28 -9.25 -4.36
N ARG A 130 -1.63 -8.13 -4.70
CA ARG A 130 -1.46 -7.69 -6.06
C ARG A 130 -0.04 -8.05 -6.46
N SER A 131 0.03 -9.04 -7.31
CA SER A 131 1.16 -9.50 -8.09
C SER A 131 2.34 -8.53 -8.13
N GLY A 132 3.46 -8.90 -7.52
CA GLY A 132 4.75 -8.30 -7.81
C GLY A 132 5.54 -7.84 -6.58
N GLY A 133 6.34 -8.72 -5.98
CA GLY A 133 7.43 -8.32 -5.08
C GLY A 133 7.32 -8.83 -3.64
N GLY A 134 8.14 -9.81 -3.35
CA GLY A 134 8.36 -10.52 -2.11
C GLY A 134 8.24 -9.72 -0.82
N GLY A 135 7.25 -10.05 -0.04
CA GLY A 135 7.21 -9.88 1.40
C GLY A 135 6.96 -11.26 2.00
N ASP A 136 7.69 -11.58 3.05
CA ASP A 136 7.75 -12.85 3.76
C ASP A 136 6.38 -13.28 4.35
N GLN A 137 5.42 -13.60 3.50
CA GLN A 137 4.40 -14.57 3.87
C GLN A 137 4.98 -15.94 3.55
N ALA A 138 5.21 -16.74 4.57
CA ALA A 138 5.69 -18.10 4.42
C ALA A 138 4.89 -18.78 3.31
N SER A 139 5.56 -19.06 2.19
CA SER A 139 4.94 -19.75 1.07
C SER A 139 4.54 -21.14 1.57
N LYS A 140 3.24 -21.44 1.57
CA LYS A 140 2.72 -22.74 1.99
C LYS A 140 2.63 -23.67 0.79
N MET A 141 2.97 -24.93 0.97
CA MET A 141 2.71 -25.93 -0.05
C MET A 141 1.21 -26.21 -0.16
N ILE A 142 0.71 -26.50 -1.37
CA ILE A 142 -0.71 -26.80 -1.60
C ILE A 142 -1.20 -27.95 -0.72
N GLY A 143 -0.31 -28.91 -0.38
CA GLY A 143 -0.60 -29.99 0.54
C GLY A 143 -0.88 -29.54 1.98
N GLU A 144 -0.12 -28.56 2.47
CA GLU A 144 -0.28 -27.98 3.81
C GLU A 144 -1.59 -27.21 3.93
N VAL A 145 -1.94 -26.43 2.90
CA VAL A 145 -3.21 -25.70 2.82
C VAL A 145 -4.42 -26.64 2.93
N LYS A 146 -4.34 -27.82 2.30
CA LYS A 146 -5.39 -28.84 2.38
C LYS A 146 -5.45 -29.52 3.75
N GLN A 147 -4.30 -29.76 4.40
CA GLN A 147 -4.27 -30.38 5.74
C GLN A 147 -4.79 -29.44 6.82
N GLU A 148 -4.53 -28.13 6.69
CA GLU A 148 -5.00 -27.12 7.64
C GLU A 148 -6.46 -26.71 7.39
N ASN A 149 -7.15 -27.27 6.38
CA ASN A 149 -8.51 -26.93 5.99
C ASN A 149 -8.76 -25.41 5.82
N LEU A 150 -7.75 -24.68 5.36
CA LEU A 150 -7.84 -23.24 5.17
C LEU A 150 -8.97 -22.89 4.20
N GLY A 151 -9.81 -21.94 4.58
CA GLY A 151 -10.93 -21.44 3.77
C GLY A 151 -12.25 -22.23 3.90
N GLN A 152 -12.33 -23.25 4.78
CA GLN A 152 -13.58 -24.01 4.97
C GLN A 152 -14.47 -23.47 6.08
N ASP A 153 -13.91 -22.78 7.08
CA ASP A 153 -14.64 -22.38 8.30
C ASP A 153 -14.79 -20.86 8.48
N SER A 154 -14.41 -20.04 7.50
CA SER A 154 -14.52 -18.58 7.63
C SER A 154 -15.47 -17.97 6.60
N ASP A 155 -16.37 -17.11 7.05
CA ASP A 155 -17.20 -16.23 6.19
C ASP A 155 -16.34 -15.21 5.40
N ARG A 156 -15.02 -15.21 5.61
CA ARG A 156 -14.05 -14.36 4.93
C ARG A 156 -13.07 -15.24 4.18
N GLY A 157 -12.85 -14.93 2.89
CA GLY A 157 -11.83 -15.61 2.09
C GLY A 157 -10.45 -15.48 2.72
N GLU A 158 -9.76 -16.60 2.88
CA GLU A 158 -8.35 -16.64 3.31
C GLU A 158 -7.45 -16.68 2.07
N TYR A 159 -6.36 -15.91 2.11
CA TYR A 159 -5.41 -15.82 1.01
C TYR A 159 -4.05 -16.31 1.44
N TYR A 160 -3.37 -17.05 0.59
CA TYR A 160 -2.01 -17.55 0.83
C TYR A 160 -1.18 -17.53 -0.45
N SER A 161 0.14 -17.45 -0.29
CA SER A 161 1.10 -17.59 -1.39
C SER A 161 1.52 -19.04 -1.54
N THR A 162 1.61 -19.52 -2.79
CA THR A 162 2.18 -20.82 -3.09
C THR A 162 3.04 -20.75 -4.36
N THR A 163 4.09 -21.56 -4.41
CA THR A 163 4.87 -21.76 -5.63
C THR A 163 4.59 -23.16 -6.14
N ALA A 164 4.16 -23.29 -7.39
CA ALA A 164 3.85 -24.56 -8.01
C ALA A 164 4.35 -24.60 -9.46
N THR A 165 4.71 -25.81 -9.92
CA THR A 165 5.01 -26.07 -11.32
C THR A 165 3.75 -26.54 -12.03
N ILE A 166 3.38 -25.86 -13.11
CA ILE A 166 2.23 -26.28 -13.95
C ILE A 166 2.69 -27.47 -14.78
N THR A 167 2.16 -28.65 -14.50
CA THR A 167 2.48 -29.89 -15.22
C THR A 167 1.47 -30.21 -16.32
N PHE A 168 0.28 -29.59 -16.26
CA PHE A 168 -0.77 -29.82 -17.26
C PHE A 168 -1.66 -28.58 -17.38
N PHE A 169 -2.01 -28.20 -18.61
CA PHE A 169 -2.92 -27.10 -18.91
C PHE A 169 -4.02 -27.57 -19.85
N ARG A 170 -5.31 -27.30 -19.49
CA ARG A 170 -6.46 -27.63 -20.33
C ARG A 170 -7.26 -26.36 -20.65
N TYR A 171 -7.42 -26.07 -21.93
CA TYR A 171 -8.30 -24.99 -22.39
C TYR A 171 -9.76 -25.45 -22.30
N VAL A 172 -10.61 -24.64 -21.64
CA VAL A 172 -12.06 -24.79 -21.66
C VAL A 172 -12.63 -23.52 -22.29
N TRP A 173 -13.20 -23.65 -23.48
CA TRP A 173 -13.96 -22.56 -24.10
C TRP A 173 -15.35 -22.51 -23.47
N ILE A 174 -15.66 -21.45 -22.73
CA ILE A 174 -17.03 -21.15 -22.29
C ILE A 174 -17.66 -20.31 -23.38
N ILE A 175 -18.51 -20.90 -24.20
CA ILE A 175 -19.35 -20.17 -25.15
C ILE A 175 -20.59 -19.78 -24.34
N SER A 176 -20.73 -18.47 -24.03
CA SER A 176 -21.98 -17.91 -23.53
C SER A 176 -22.88 -17.60 -24.73
N PHE A 177 -24.08 -18.18 -24.79
CA PHE A 177 -25.14 -17.84 -25.72
C PHE A 177 -25.99 -16.71 -25.14
#